data_c97b17af584e51f25859c9dbb4559df3
#
_entry.id   c97b17af584e51f25859c9dbb4559df3
#
_cell.length_a   1.000
_cell.length_b   1.000
_cell.length_c   1.000
_cell.angle_alpha   90.00
_cell.angle_beta   90.00
_cell.angle_gamma   90.00
#
_symmetry.space_group_name_H-M   'P 1'
#
loop_
_entity.id
_entity.type
_entity.pdbx_description
1 polymer ?
#
loop_
_entity_poly.entity_id
_entity_poly.type
_entity_poly.pdbx_seq_one_letter_code
_entity_poly.pdbx_strand_id
1 'polypeptide(L)'
;GHGVVWDYKRNVLYAAGGDVIKIFKINGLGTDKPSFELVKSIKAPQGGIHDINRVDDNTITVAGNKAYLFNVDTEQFTEMPLFSSSTALKSLNYNAETGEVWYTDATFPEGDESWSSHKIRHSQNINASAPDRIINVDIDMYKVRVRKW
;
A
#
# COMPACT_ATOMS: atom_id res chain seq x y z
N GLY A 1 -7.16 11.10 -0.36
CA GLY A 1 -6.21 10.06 -0.75
C GLY A 1 -5.37 9.61 0.43
N HIS A 2 -5.05 8.32 0.47
CA HIS A 2 -4.29 7.73 1.56
C HIS A 2 -2.90 7.24 1.14
N GLY A 3 -2.62 7.15 -0.15
CA GLY A 3 -1.31 6.78 -0.67
C GLY A 3 -1.04 7.38 -2.04
N VAL A 4 0.24 7.66 -2.32
CA VAL A 4 0.72 8.12 -3.62
C VAL A 4 2.01 7.40 -3.98
N VAL A 5 2.19 7.08 -5.26
CA VAL A 5 3.40 6.49 -5.84
C VAL A 5 3.73 7.18 -7.14
N TRP A 6 4.97 7.61 -7.30
CA TRP A 6 5.48 8.11 -8.57
C TRP A 6 6.04 6.96 -9.40
N ASP A 7 5.57 6.83 -10.63
CA ASP A 7 6.09 5.88 -11.62
C ASP A 7 7.08 6.60 -12.53
N TYR A 8 8.36 6.35 -12.30
CA TYR A 8 9.44 6.95 -13.09
C TYR A 8 9.49 6.47 -14.53
N LYS A 9 9.06 5.22 -14.78
CA LYS A 9 9.07 4.60 -16.11
C LYS A 9 8.00 5.19 -17.01
N ARG A 10 6.79 5.41 -16.46
CA ARG A 10 5.63 5.93 -17.21
C ARG A 10 5.40 7.43 -17.03
N ASN A 11 6.17 8.03 -16.11
CA ASN A 11 6.10 9.45 -15.78
C ASN A 11 4.68 9.87 -15.35
N VAL A 12 4.08 9.08 -14.45
CA VAL A 12 2.73 9.31 -13.89
C VAL A 12 2.71 9.15 -12.38
N LEU A 13 1.71 9.76 -11.74
CA LEU A 13 1.44 9.64 -10.32
C LEU A 13 0.22 8.75 -10.12
N TYR A 14 0.40 7.66 -9.36
CA TYR A 14 -0.70 6.89 -8.80
C TYR A 14 -1.11 7.50 -7.47
N ALA A 15 -2.41 7.77 -7.30
CA ALA A 15 -2.98 8.24 -6.04
C ALA A 15 -4.18 7.35 -5.69
N ALA A 16 -4.24 6.84 -4.47
CA ALA A 16 -5.27 5.89 -4.06
C ALA A 16 -6.01 6.33 -2.79
N GLY A 17 -7.27 5.91 -2.69
CA GLY A 17 -8.11 6.10 -1.52
C GLY A 17 -9.54 5.65 -1.80
N GLY A 18 -10.26 5.29 -0.74
CA GLY A 18 -11.57 4.67 -0.89
C GLY A 18 -11.46 3.32 -1.60
N ASP A 19 -12.03 3.20 -2.79
CA ASP A 19 -11.99 2.00 -3.62
C ASP A 19 -11.35 2.25 -5.01
N VAL A 20 -10.62 3.36 -5.16
CA VAL A 20 -10.12 3.82 -6.46
C VAL A 20 -8.64 4.15 -6.43
N ILE A 21 -7.92 3.74 -7.47
CA ILE A 21 -6.60 4.22 -7.84
C ILE A 21 -6.77 5.17 -9.02
N LYS A 22 -6.32 6.41 -8.87
CA LYS A 22 -6.30 7.43 -9.92
C LYS A 22 -4.89 7.61 -10.45
N ILE A 23 -4.77 7.70 -11.76
CA ILE A 23 -3.50 7.91 -12.47
C ILE A 23 -3.50 9.34 -13.04
N PHE A 24 -2.48 10.10 -12.69
CA PHE A 24 -2.33 11.48 -13.13
C PHE A 24 -1.03 11.68 -13.92
N LYS A 25 -1.09 12.48 -14.97
CA LYS A 25 0.09 13.19 -15.50
C LYS A 25 0.27 14.49 -14.72
N ILE A 26 1.53 14.89 -14.54
CA ILE A 26 1.87 16.19 -14.00
C ILE A 26 2.39 17.04 -15.18
N ASN A 27 1.60 18.00 -15.58
CA ASN A 27 1.98 18.97 -16.61
C ASN A 27 2.72 20.15 -15.95
N GLY A 28 3.71 20.72 -16.61
CA GLY A 28 4.47 21.86 -16.10
C GLY A 28 5.33 21.54 -14.88
N LEU A 29 5.78 20.28 -14.72
CA LEU A 29 6.70 19.91 -13.65
C LEU A 29 8.00 20.74 -13.77
N GLY A 30 8.41 21.38 -12.66
CA GLY A 30 9.56 22.31 -12.64
C GLY A 30 9.25 23.74 -13.08
N THR A 31 7.99 24.05 -13.40
CA THR A 31 7.54 25.44 -13.66
C THR A 31 6.80 26.02 -12.44
N ASP A 32 6.42 27.30 -12.53
CA ASP A 32 5.61 27.98 -11.53
C ASP A 32 4.12 27.60 -11.53
N LYS A 33 3.68 26.83 -12.53
CA LYS A 33 2.27 26.43 -12.73
C LYS A 33 2.11 24.94 -13.01
N PRO A 34 2.50 24.06 -12.08
CA PRO A 34 2.24 22.62 -12.24
C PRO A 34 0.73 22.34 -12.15
N SER A 35 0.26 21.39 -12.94
CA SER A 35 -1.14 20.93 -12.90
C SER A 35 -1.25 19.42 -13.02
N PHE A 36 -2.32 18.85 -12.44
CA PHE A 36 -2.63 17.43 -12.54
C PHE A 36 -3.68 17.21 -13.64
N GLU A 37 -3.40 16.30 -14.54
CA GLU A 37 -4.32 15.78 -15.54
C GLU A 37 -4.70 14.35 -15.20
N LEU A 38 -5.97 14.09 -14.91
CA LEU A 38 -6.47 12.74 -14.68
C LEU A 38 -6.43 11.93 -15.99
N VAL A 39 -5.58 10.90 -16.01
CA VAL A 39 -5.45 9.99 -17.16
C VAL A 39 -6.48 8.87 -17.08
N LYS A 40 -6.61 8.26 -15.87
CA LYS A 40 -7.45 7.09 -15.67
C LYS A 40 -7.84 6.92 -14.20
N SER A 41 -8.97 6.22 -13.98
CA SER A 41 -9.39 5.73 -12.68
C SER A 41 -9.61 4.22 -12.75
N ILE A 42 -9.04 3.48 -11.82
CA ILE A 42 -9.12 2.02 -11.73
C ILE A 42 -9.78 1.66 -10.41
N LYS A 43 -10.85 0.88 -10.46
CA LYS A 43 -11.53 0.40 -9.26
C LYS A 43 -10.77 -0.79 -8.71
N ALA A 44 -10.42 -0.74 -7.42
CA ALA A 44 -9.83 -1.88 -6.72
C ALA A 44 -10.89 -2.96 -6.42
N PRO A 45 -10.50 -4.24 -6.31
CA PRO A 45 -11.41 -5.35 -5.99
C PRO A 45 -12.13 -5.17 -4.66
N GLN A 46 -11.49 -4.49 -3.70
CA GLN A 46 -12.06 -4.14 -2.40
C GLN A 46 -11.79 -2.68 -2.05
N GLY A 47 -12.69 -2.07 -1.28
CA GLY A 47 -12.56 -0.71 -0.79
C GLY A 47 -11.62 -0.56 0.41
N GLY A 48 -11.61 0.65 0.97
CA GLY A 48 -10.83 0.95 2.17
C GLY A 48 -9.33 1.05 1.91
N ILE A 49 -8.90 1.48 0.70
CA ILE A 49 -7.47 1.64 0.42
C ILE A 49 -6.87 2.69 1.37
N HIS A 50 -5.89 2.26 2.15
CA HIS A 50 -5.13 3.11 3.07
C HIS A 50 -3.70 3.37 2.61
N ASP A 51 -3.16 2.50 1.76
CA ASP A 51 -1.76 2.60 1.35
C ASP A 51 -1.50 2.00 -0.03
N ILE A 52 -0.57 2.62 -0.76
CA ILE A 52 0.07 2.06 -1.95
C ILE A 52 1.56 2.30 -1.89
N ASN A 53 2.36 1.31 -2.29
CA ASN A 53 3.81 1.42 -2.36
C ASN A 53 4.36 0.77 -3.63
N ARG A 54 5.43 1.34 -4.17
CA ARG A 54 6.15 0.76 -5.28
C ARG A 54 6.90 -0.49 -4.81
N VAL A 55 6.78 -1.56 -5.58
CA VAL A 55 7.56 -2.80 -5.44
C VAL A 55 8.69 -2.78 -6.46
N ASP A 56 8.34 -2.67 -7.73
CA ASP A 56 9.26 -2.62 -8.87
C ASP A 56 8.70 -1.69 -9.98
N ASP A 57 9.24 -1.79 -11.19
CA ASP A 57 8.83 -0.96 -12.33
C ASP A 57 7.42 -1.27 -12.85
N ASN A 58 6.86 -2.41 -12.51
CA ASN A 58 5.58 -2.88 -13.04
C ASN A 58 4.56 -3.23 -11.94
N THR A 59 4.97 -3.15 -10.65
CA THR A 59 4.16 -3.63 -9.55
C THR A 59 4.10 -2.60 -8.42
N ILE A 60 2.90 -2.37 -7.91
CA ILE A 60 2.67 -1.65 -6.65
C ILE A 60 1.85 -2.53 -5.69
N THR A 61 2.08 -2.38 -4.38
CA THR A 61 1.17 -2.91 -3.37
C THR A 61 -0.02 -2.01 -3.21
N VAL A 62 -1.19 -2.61 -2.94
CA VAL A 62 -2.42 -1.90 -2.59
C VAL A 62 -2.93 -2.50 -1.29
N ALA A 63 -2.95 -1.73 -0.23
CA ALA A 63 -3.34 -2.18 1.11
C ALA A 63 -4.56 -1.41 1.63
N GLY A 64 -5.50 -2.12 2.21
CA GLY A 64 -6.75 -1.62 2.75
C GLY A 64 -7.51 -2.71 3.49
N ASN A 65 -8.77 -2.99 3.12
CA ASN A 65 -9.54 -4.10 3.67
C ASN A 65 -8.90 -5.46 3.31
N LYS A 66 -8.10 -5.50 2.26
CA LYS A 66 -7.26 -6.60 1.82
C LYS A 66 -5.94 -6.02 1.31
N ALA A 67 -5.02 -6.91 0.93
CA ALA A 67 -3.80 -6.51 0.23
C ALA A 67 -3.70 -7.19 -1.13
N TYR A 68 -3.23 -6.41 -2.11
CA TYR A 68 -3.02 -6.88 -3.48
C TYR A 68 -1.67 -6.43 -4.00
N LEU A 69 -1.10 -7.23 -4.89
CA LEU A 69 -0.12 -6.78 -5.88
C LEU A 69 -0.91 -6.32 -7.11
N PHE A 70 -0.71 -5.08 -7.50
CA PHE A 70 -1.32 -4.52 -8.71
C PHE A 70 -0.24 -4.37 -9.78
N ASN A 71 -0.42 -5.09 -10.89
CA ASN A 71 0.45 -4.93 -12.06
C ASN A 71 -0.04 -3.75 -12.89
N VAL A 72 0.81 -2.74 -13.04
CA VAL A 72 0.43 -1.46 -13.67
C VAL A 72 0.33 -1.53 -15.20
N ASP A 73 0.94 -2.54 -15.84
CA ASP A 73 0.85 -2.74 -17.31
C ASP A 73 -0.43 -3.48 -17.69
N THR A 74 -0.76 -4.55 -16.95
CA THR A 74 -1.93 -5.39 -17.24
C THR A 74 -3.17 -4.96 -16.48
N GLU A 75 -3.03 -4.08 -15.49
CA GLU A 75 -4.09 -3.62 -14.57
C GLU A 75 -4.75 -4.76 -13.78
N GLN A 76 -4.01 -5.85 -13.56
CA GLN A 76 -4.49 -7.01 -12.81
C GLN A 76 -4.11 -6.90 -11.33
N PHE A 77 -5.05 -7.30 -10.48
CA PHE A 77 -4.85 -7.43 -9.03
C PHE A 77 -4.66 -8.90 -8.66
N THR A 78 -3.62 -9.18 -7.89
CA THR A 78 -3.37 -10.49 -7.29
C THR A 78 -3.44 -10.34 -5.78
N GLU A 79 -4.39 -11.05 -5.13
CA GLU A 79 -4.54 -11.01 -3.67
C GLU A 79 -3.31 -11.61 -2.99
N MET A 80 -2.88 -11.00 -1.87
CA MET A 80 -1.80 -11.49 -1.02
C MET A 80 -2.40 -12.33 0.12
N PRO A 81 -2.20 -13.66 0.15
CA PRO A 81 -2.91 -14.58 1.07
C PRO A 81 -2.70 -14.29 2.55
N LEU A 82 -1.51 -13.80 2.94
CA LEU A 82 -1.19 -13.39 4.32
C LEU A 82 -2.24 -12.45 4.92
N PHE A 83 -2.90 -11.65 4.09
CA PHE A 83 -3.86 -10.61 4.50
C PHE A 83 -5.32 -11.01 4.25
N SER A 84 -5.61 -12.29 4.05
CA SER A 84 -6.97 -12.77 3.76
C SER A 84 -7.99 -12.47 4.88
N SER A 85 -7.54 -12.39 6.13
CA SER A 85 -8.36 -12.03 7.30
C SER A 85 -8.29 -10.55 7.69
N SER A 86 -7.42 -9.75 7.04
CA SER A 86 -7.31 -8.31 7.33
C SER A 86 -8.51 -7.54 6.81
N THR A 87 -8.91 -6.50 7.55
CA THR A 87 -9.97 -5.56 7.18
C THR A 87 -9.53 -4.10 7.31
N ALA A 88 -8.34 -3.84 7.81
CA ALA A 88 -7.86 -2.50 8.12
C ALA A 88 -6.33 -2.35 8.04
N LEU A 89 -5.70 -2.91 6.99
CA LEU A 89 -4.27 -2.67 6.73
C LEU A 89 -4.02 -1.18 6.51
N LYS A 90 -3.11 -0.59 7.29
CA LYS A 90 -2.78 0.83 7.23
C LYS A 90 -1.50 1.11 6.45
N SER A 91 -0.57 0.17 6.43
CA SER A 91 0.63 0.24 5.59
C SER A 91 1.12 -1.15 5.20
N LEU A 92 1.78 -1.22 4.04
CA LEU A 92 2.36 -2.45 3.53
C LEU A 92 3.60 -2.15 2.71
N ASN A 93 4.74 -2.71 3.13
CA ASN A 93 5.99 -2.68 2.38
C ASN A 93 6.34 -4.13 2.00
N TYR A 94 6.62 -4.36 0.74
CA TYR A 94 6.92 -5.68 0.19
C TYR A 94 8.20 -5.66 -0.62
N ASN A 95 9.09 -6.59 -0.33
CA ASN A 95 10.29 -6.87 -1.11
C ASN A 95 10.05 -8.09 -2.00
N ALA A 96 9.97 -7.90 -3.31
CA ALA A 96 9.72 -8.98 -4.25
C ALA A 96 10.90 -9.96 -4.39
N GLU A 97 12.13 -9.52 -4.09
CA GLU A 97 13.34 -10.38 -4.19
C GLU A 97 13.39 -11.40 -3.06
N THR A 98 13.00 -11.01 -1.84
CA THR A 98 13.06 -11.86 -0.65
C THR A 98 11.72 -12.45 -0.25
N GLY A 99 10.61 -11.89 -0.73
CA GLY A 99 9.25 -12.20 -0.27
C GLY A 99 8.86 -11.55 1.05
N GLU A 100 9.76 -10.77 1.63
CA GLU A 100 9.61 -10.14 2.95
C GLU A 100 8.58 -9.02 2.95
N VAL A 101 7.77 -8.94 4.01
CA VAL A 101 6.80 -7.86 4.22
C VAL A 101 6.91 -7.25 5.61
N TRP A 102 6.73 -5.92 5.65
CA TRP A 102 6.56 -5.14 6.87
C TRP A 102 5.26 -4.33 6.78
N TYR A 103 4.41 -4.41 7.82
CA TYR A 103 3.10 -3.81 7.77
C TYR A 103 2.55 -3.38 9.13
N THR A 104 1.53 -2.52 9.08
CA THR A 104 0.66 -2.20 10.22
C THR A 104 -0.77 -2.60 9.88
N ASP A 105 -1.46 -3.23 10.82
CA ASP A 105 -2.82 -3.73 10.64
C ASP A 105 -3.66 -3.39 11.88
N ALA A 106 -4.69 -2.60 11.69
CA ALA A 106 -5.65 -2.21 12.71
C ALA A 106 -6.93 -3.06 12.69
N THR A 107 -6.92 -4.20 12.00
CA THR A 107 -8.04 -5.16 11.98
C THR A 107 -8.38 -5.68 13.37
N PHE A 108 -7.34 -5.83 14.20
CA PHE A 108 -7.46 -6.26 15.58
C PHE A 108 -7.05 -5.08 16.47
N PRO A 109 -8.02 -4.25 16.89
CA PRO A 109 -7.71 -3.04 17.66
C PRO A 109 -7.05 -3.42 18.98
N GLU A 110 -5.96 -2.74 19.24
CA GLU A 110 -5.18 -2.83 20.46
C GLU A 110 -5.28 -1.49 21.18
N GLY A 111 -6.21 -1.38 22.10
CA GLY A 111 -6.57 -0.12 22.75
C GLY A 111 -7.87 0.48 22.17
N ASP A 112 -8.09 1.76 22.46
CA ASP A 112 -9.35 2.46 22.16
C ASP A 112 -9.44 2.98 20.72
N GLU A 113 -8.34 2.91 19.94
CA GLU A 113 -8.22 3.53 18.62
C GLU A 113 -8.28 2.49 17.48
N SER A 114 -9.38 2.49 16.74
CA SER A 114 -9.60 1.57 15.60
C SER A 114 -8.85 1.93 14.31
N TRP A 115 -8.12 3.06 14.29
CA TRP A 115 -7.45 3.58 13.10
C TRP A 115 -5.93 3.43 13.12
N SER A 116 -5.34 3.07 14.25
CA SER A 116 -3.89 2.94 14.47
C SER A 116 -3.52 1.52 14.91
N SER A 117 -2.25 1.26 15.00
CA SER A 117 -1.69 0.01 15.54
C SER A 117 -0.48 0.32 16.41
N HIS A 118 -0.38 -0.36 17.56
CA HIS A 118 0.80 -0.37 18.41
C HIS A 118 1.79 -1.47 18.02
N LYS A 119 1.55 -2.15 16.90
CA LYS A 119 2.39 -3.27 16.44
C LYS A 119 2.85 -3.07 15.01
N ILE A 120 4.15 -3.20 14.82
CA ILE A 120 4.75 -3.45 13.50
C ILE A 120 4.84 -4.96 13.33
N ARG A 121 4.30 -5.46 12.24
CA ARG A 121 4.29 -6.87 11.89
C ARG A 121 5.22 -7.16 10.73
N HIS A 122 5.83 -8.30 10.77
CA HIS A 122 6.75 -8.78 9.75
C HIS A 122 6.39 -10.22 9.35
N SER A 123 6.64 -10.56 8.09
CA SER A 123 6.65 -11.94 7.61
C SER A 123 7.71 -12.10 6.52
N GLN A 124 8.39 -13.23 6.53
CA GLN A 124 9.32 -13.65 5.47
C GLN A 124 8.60 -14.12 4.21
N ASN A 125 7.27 -14.32 4.26
CA ASN A 125 6.53 -14.91 3.15
C ASN A 125 5.09 -14.38 3.11
N ILE A 126 4.69 -13.84 1.96
CA ILE A 126 3.32 -13.36 1.72
C ILE A 126 2.26 -14.49 1.70
N ASN A 127 2.68 -15.75 1.59
CA ASN A 127 1.80 -16.92 1.65
C ASN A 127 1.71 -17.52 3.06
N ALA A 128 2.37 -16.92 4.05
CA ALA A 128 2.24 -17.35 5.45
C ALA A 128 0.81 -17.14 5.97
N SER A 129 0.40 -17.90 6.97
CA SER A 129 -0.90 -17.74 7.64
C SER A 129 -0.89 -16.69 8.75
N ALA A 130 0.30 -16.26 9.18
CA ALA A 130 0.49 -15.30 10.26
C ALA A 130 1.86 -14.60 10.16
N PRO A 131 2.07 -13.45 10.81
CA PRO A 131 3.38 -12.83 10.92
C PRO A 131 4.33 -13.74 11.71
N ASP A 132 5.60 -13.75 11.33
CA ASP A 132 6.66 -14.46 12.06
C ASP A 132 7.31 -13.60 13.14
N ARG A 133 7.11 -12.29 13.08
CA ARG A 133 7.61 -11.33 14.06
C ARG A 133 6.63 -10.20 14.30
N ILE A 134 6.50 -9.82 15.57
CA ILE A 134 5.71 -8.66 16.01
C ILE A 134 6.60 -7.79 16.92
N ILE A 135 6.68 -6.51 16.58
CA ILE A 135 7.37 -5.49 17.38
C ILE A 135 6.29 -4.60 18.01
N ASN A 136 6.21 -4.63 19.34
CA ASN A 136 5.35 -3.72 20.08
C ASN A 136 6.03 -2.34 20.18
N VAL A 137 5.26 -1.29 20.01
CA VAL A 137 5.71 0.10 20.16
C VAL A 137 4.73 0.84 21.07
N ASP A 138 5.26 1.76 21.85
CA ASP A 138 4.48 2.53 22.84
C ASP A 138 3.97 3.87 22.23
N ILE A 139 3.54 3.80 20.98
CA ILE A 139 2.94 4.92 20.25
C ILE A 139 1.88 4.42 19.28
N ASP A 140 0.90 5.26 18.99
CA ASP A 140 -0.06 5.06 17.92
C ASP A 140 0.60 5.23 16.57
N MET A 141 0.61 4.17 15.75
CA MET A 141 1.15 4.22 14.40
C MET A 141 0.05 4.01 13.37
N TYR A 142 0.04 4.89 12.39
CA TYR A 142 -0.80 4.70 11.22
C TYR A 142 -0.04 3.94 10.12
N LYS A 143 1.21 4.33 9.87
CA LYS A 143 2.03 3.75 8.79
C LYS A 143 3.47 3.50 9.23
N VAL A 144 4.01 2.39 8.75
CA VAL A 144 5.44 2.08 8.76
C VAL A 144 6.00 2.16 7.34
N ARG A 145 7.26 2.54 7.22
CA ARG A 145 8.00 2.55 5.95
C ARG A 145 9.35 1.90 6.11
N VAL A 146 9.65 0.95 5.23
CA VAL A 146 11.00 0.44 5.07
C VAL A 146 11.77 1.40 4.17
N ARG A 147 12.87 1.94 4.67
CA ARG A 147 13.66 2.92 3.95
C ARG A 147 14.60 2.31 2.93
N LYS A 148 15.14 1.13 3.25
CA LYS A 148 16.02 0.32 2.38
C LYS A 148 15.77 -1.15 2.68
N TRP A 149 15.81 -1.93 1.65
CA TRP A 149 15.84 -3.39 1.72
C TRP A 149 17.29 -3.88 1.67
#